data_d9283320cb747429e393bb043caf8999
#
_entry.id   d9283320cb747429e393bb043caf8999
#
_cell.length_a   1.000
_cell.length_b   1.000
_cell.length_c   1.000
_cell.angle_alpha   90.00
_cell.angle_beta   90.00
_cell.angle_gamma   90.00
#
_symmetry.space_group_name_H-M   'P 1'
#
loop_
_entity.id
_entity.type
_entity.pdbx_description
1 polymer ?
#
loop_
_entity_poly.entity_id
_entity_poly.type
_entity_poly.pdbx_seq_one_letter_code
_entity_poly.pdbx_strand_id
1 'polypeptide(L)'
;MLRPENPGPPPQTPKLLAQAYANVRRASLALAAPLSAEDCCVQSMPDASPVKWHLAHTTWFFETFVLEPHEPGFAPFHPAFRVLFNSYYQGVGARHPRAQRGLITRPALQEVLDYRAQVDARMQALLARPTDPALQALIELGLQHEQQHQELLLTDIKHLLSCNPLAPAYADAAAAPAQGGAVPLGWRRLEAGLHAIGHGGAGFAFDNESPRHTVYLNGCEIATRPVSNAEYQAFVDGGGYAEPGHWLSEGWDWLQSHGRTAPLYWRRGEAGGWAEFTLYGLQALQPAQPVTHISYYEADAYARWAGARLPTEAEWECAVAQFGAPANSAPGQRLHPAAAAAPGEVWEWTQSSYAPYPGFAPAPGAVGEYNGKFMVNQYVLRGGSCASPPGHVRPSYRNFFPAGACWQFTGLRLAR
;
A
#
# COMPACT_ATOMS: atom_id res chain seq x y z
N MET A 1 9.89 -36.34 8.69
CA MET A 1 8.85 -36.15 7.68
C MET A 1 9.32 -35.01 6.79
N LEU A 2 9.59 -35.30 5.52
CA LEU A 2 10.00 -34.31 4.51
C LEU A 2 8.84 -33.34 4.28
N ARG A 3 9.12 -32.02 4.34
CA ARG A 3 8.15 -30.98 4.00
C ARG A 3 7.76 -31.15 2.53
N PRO A 4 6.48 -31.10 2.16
CA PRO A 4 6.13 -31.01 0.73
C PRO A 4 6.69 -29.68 0.21
N GLU A 5 7.58 -29.77 -0.76
CA GLU A 5 8.02 -28.63 -1.56
C GLU A 5 6.78 -28.05 -2.24
N ASN A 6 6.48 -26.79 -1.93
CA ASN A 6 5.43 -26.07 -2.62
C ASN A 6 5.89 -25.90 -4.09
N PRO A 7 5.20 -26.46 -5.10
CA PRO A 7 5.58 -26.23 -6.48
C PRO A 7 5.42 -24.73 -6.74
N GLY A 8 6.52 -24.04 -6.97
CA GLY A 8 6.54 -22.64 -7.36
C GLY A 8 5.62 -22.37 -8.55
N PRO A 9 5.28 -21.11 -8.80
CA PRO A 9 4.45 -20.76 -9.95
C PRO A 9 5.03 -21.33 -11.23
N PRO A 10 4.18 -21.73 -12.22
CA PRO A 10 4.68 -22.18 -13.50
C PRO A 10 5.59 -21.10 -14.10
N PRO A 11 6.76 -21.46 -14.64
CA PRO A 11 7.72 -20.49 -15.14
C PRO A 11 7.05 -19.62 -16.21
N GLN A 12 7.07 -18.30 -15.99
CA GLN A 12 6.65 -17.34 -17.01
C GLN A 12 7.59 -17.49 -18.22
N THR A 13 7.04 -17.43 -19.42
CA THR A 13 7.93 -17.40 -20.58
C THR A 13 8.78 -16.12 -20.53
N PRO A 14 10.05 -16.14 -20.92
CA PRO A 14 10.92 -14.94 -20.91
C PRO A 14 10.29 -13.73 -21.58
N LYS A 15 9.52 -13.94 -22.65
CA LYS A 15 8.80 -12.87 -23.35
C LYS A 15 7.70 -12.23 -22.49
N LEU A 16 6.97 -13.00 -21.68
CA LEU A 16 5.95 -12.46 -20.78
C LEU A 16 6.58 -11.67 -19.64
N LEU A 17 7.68 -12.14 -19.08
CA LEU A 17 8.39 -11.44 -18.01
C LEU A 17 8.99 -10.11 -18.50
N ALA A 18 9.59 -10.10 -19.70
CA ALA A 18 10.11 -8.88 -20.33
C ALA A 18 9.00 -7.84 -20.59
N GLN A 19 7.82 -8.30 -21.04
CA GLN A 19 6.67 -7.43 -21.25
C GLN A 19 6.13 -6.89 -19.93
N ALA A 20 6.02 -7.72 -18.88
CA ALA A 20 5.61 -7.31 -17.54
C ALA A 20 6.57 -6.25 -16.97
N TYR A 21 7.89 -6.49 -17.10
CA TYR A 21 8.92 -5.53 -16.73
C TYR A 21 8.69 -4.17 -17.41
N ALA A 22 8.60 -4.15 -18.73
CA ALA A 22 8.41 -2.92 -19.49
C ALA A 22 7.12 -2.18 -19.10
N ASN A 23 6.03 -2.90 -18.81
CA ASN A 23 4.75 -2.31 -18.42
C ASN A 23 4.82 -1.66 -17.04
N VAL A 24 5.38 -2.35 -16.04
CA VAL A 24 5.53 -1.81 -14.67
C VAL A 24 6.43 -0.57 -14.67
N ARG A 25 7.56 -0.63 -15.38
CA ARG A 25 8.50 0.49 -15.49
C ARG A 25 7.86 1.73 -16.14
N ARG A 26 7.08 1.52 -17.20
CA ARG A 26 6.35 2.60 -17.89
C ARG A 26 5.27 3.19 -17.01
N ALA A 27 4.55 2.38 -16.23
CA ALA A 27 3.51 2.86 -15.31
C ALA A 27 4.11 3.80 -14.26
N SER A 28 5.25 3.49 -13.67
CA SER A 28 5.94 4.37 -12.71
C SER A 28 6.31 5.73 -13.32
N LEU A 29 6.79 5.75 -14.56
CA LEU A 29 7.08 7.00 -15.27
C LEU A 29 5.83 7.80 -15.57
N ALA A 30 4.72 7.14 -15.94
CA ALA A 30 3.45 7.79 -16.20
C ALA A 30 2.89 8.48 -14.94
N LEU A 31 3.10 7.89 -13.75
CA LEU A 31 2.72 8.51 -12.48
C LEU A 31 3.57 9.74 -12.13
N ALA A 32 4.82 9.79 -12.55
CA ALA A 32 5.68 10.96 -12.34
C ALA A 32 5.50 12.07 -13.39
N ALA A 33 4.96 11.74 -14.57
CA ALA A 33 4.88 12.65 -15.70
C ALA A 33 4.08 13.95 -15.46
N PRO A 34 2.99 13.98 -14.64
CA PRO A 34 2.28 15.23 -14.36
C PRO A 34 3.04 16.22 -13.47
N LEU A 35 4.15 15.79 -12.84
CA LEU A 35 4.84 16.53 -11.79
C LEU A 35 6.02 17.33 -12.34
N SER A 36 6.26 18.51 -11.75
CA SER A 36 7.47 19.27 -11.99
C SER A 36 8.71 18.61 -11.35
N ALA A 37 9.90 19.04 -11.73
CA ALA A 37 11.13 18.57 -11.08
C ALA A 37 11.18 18.96 -9.60
N GLU A 38 10.60 20.10 -9.24
CA GLU A 38 10.46 20.58 -7.87
C GLU A 38 9.53 19.67 -7.05
N ASP A 39 8.34 19.32 -7.57
CA ASP A 39 7.40 18.38 -6.92
C ASP A 39 8.08 17.04 -6.64
N CYS A 40 8.89 16.58 -7.60
CA CYS A 40 9.59 15.30 -7.49
C CYS A 40 10.71 15.29 -6.44
N CYS A 41 11.16 16.45 -5.94
CA CYS A 41 12.30 16.56 -5.01
C CYS A 41 11.91 16.77 -3.55
N VAL A 42 10.70 17.28 -3.27
CA VAL A 42 10.30 17.67 -1.91
C VAL A 42 9.81 16.46 -1.10
N GLN A 43 10.16 16.44 0.17
CA GLN A 43 9.67 15.50 1.18
C GLN A 43 8.81 16.26 2.18
N SER A 44 7.54 15.93 2.27
CA SER A 44 6.55 16.65 3.10
C SER A 44 6.56 16.26 4.58
N MET A 45 7.12 15.09 4.90
CA MET A 45 7.22 14.58 6.28
C MET A 45 8.28 13.46 6.35
N PRO A 46 8.79 13.10 7.55
CA PRO A 46 9.81 12.06 7.72
C PRO A 46 9.44 10.68 7.15
N ASP A 47 8.12 10.36 7.11
CA ASP A 47 7.61 9.06 6.67
C ASP A 47 7.31 8.99 5.17
N ALA A 48 7.19 10.11 4.48
CA ALA A 48 7.09 10.17 3.02
C ALA A 48 8.47 10.08 2.35
N SER A 49 8.48 9.90 1.05
CA SER A 49 9.68 9.99 0.22
C SER A 49 9.41 10.82 -1.03
N PRO A 50 10.40 11.57 -1.54
CA PRO A 50 10.25 12.28 -2.80
C PRO A 50 9.96 11.32 -3.97
N VAL A 51 9.19 11.74 -4.95
CA VAL A 51 8.91 10.96 -6.16
C VAL A 51 10.20 10.52 -6.85
N LYS A 52 11.17 11.42 -6.95
CA LYS A 52 12.51 11.14 -7.48
C LYS A 52 13.19 9.97 -6.75
N TRP A 53 13.03 9.90 -5.43
CA TRP A 53 13.59 8.81 -4.63
C TRP A 53 12.90 7.48 -4.95
N HIS A 54 11.57 7.45 -5.09
CA HIS A 54 10.84 6.23 -5.47
C HIS A 54 11.33 5.68 -6.82
N LEU A 55 11.45 6.53 -7.83
CA LEU A 55 11.94 6.15 -9.15
C LEU A 55 13.37 5.59 -9.11
N ALA A 56 14.25 6.21 -8.31
CA ALA A 56 15.63 5.77 -8.17
C ALA A 56 15.74 4.49 -7.34
N HIS A 57 14.96 4.35 -6.26
CA HIS A 57 14.98 3.18 -5.38
C HIS A 57 14.52 1.89 -6.08
N THR A 58 13.45 1.97 -6.87
CA THR A 58 12.99 0.81 -7.64
C THR A 58 13.98 0.44 -8.77
N THR A 59 14.70 1.41 -9.30
CA THR A 59 15.81 1.19 -10.24
C THR A 59 17.00 0.54 -9.55
N TRP A 60 17.36 1.04 -8.37
CA TRP A 60 18.41 0.51 -7.52
C TRP A 60 18.18 -0.98 -7.16
N PHE A 61 16.91 -1.38 -6.95
CA PHE A 61 16.60 -2.77 -6.68
C PHE A 61 17.05 -3.69 -7.83
N PHE A 62 16.70 -3.36 -9.06
CA PHE A 62 17.10 -4.14 -10.24
C PHE A 62 18.61 -4.08 -10.48
N GLU A 63 19.25 -2.93 -10.31
CA GLU A 63 20.71 -2.82 -10.45
C GLU A 63 21.42 -3.69 -9.42
N THR A 64 21.02 -3.59 -8.13
CA THR A 64 21.73 -4.24 -7.02
C THR A 64 21.45 -5.74 -6.93
N PHE A 65 20.19 -6.15 -7.05
CA PHE A 65 19.81 -7.55 -6.81
C PHE A 65 19.77 -8.38 -8.09
N VAL A 66 19.62 -7.76 -9.25
CA VAL A 66 19.52 -8.50 -10.51
C VAL A 66 20.77 -8.31 -11.39
N LEU A 67 21.12 -7.08 -11.75
CA LEU A 67 22.23 -6.86 -12.68
C LEU A 67 23.60 -7.15 -12.05
N GLU A 68 23.86 -6.70 -10.84
CA GLU A 68 25.15 -6.87 -10.17
C GLU A 68 25.60 -8.36 -10.13
N PRO A 69 24.74 -9.33 -9.73
CA PRO A 69 25.14 -10.75 -9.73
C PRO A 69 25.04 -11.46 -11.07
N HIS A 70 24.27 -10.97 -12.05
CA HIS A 70 23.95 -11.72 -13.27
C HIS A 70 24.46 -11.10 -14.58
N GLU A 71 25.00 -9.86 -14.56
CA GLU A 71 25.54 -9.23 -15.75
C GLU A 71 27.05 -9.37 -15.82
N PRO A 72 27.60 -10.02 -16.87
CA PRO A 72 29.06 -10.11 -17.04
C PRO A 72 29.72 -8.72 -17.15
N GLY A 73 30.76 -8.47 -16.37
CA GLY A 73 31.47 -7.20 -16.39
C GLY A 73 30.65 -6.04 -15.79
N PHE A 74 29.74 -6.32 -14.88
CA PHE A 74 28.91 -5.33 -14.21
C PHE A 74 29.72 -4.11 -13.74
N ALA A 75 29.18 -2.93 -14.00
CA ALA A 75 29.60 -1.67 -13.41
C ALA A 75 28.37 -0.87 -12.99
N PRO A 76 28.32 -0.31 -11.77
CA PRO A 76 27.19 0.49 -11.34
C PRO A 76 27.09 1.79 -12.16
N PHE A 77 25.88 2.30 -12.33
CA PHE A 77 25.68 3.61 -12.95
C PHE A 77 26.46 4.72 -12.22
N HIS A 78 26.35 4.72 -10.88
CA HIS A 78 27.13 5.59 -10.02
C HIS A 78 27.37 4.91 -8.66
N PRO A 79 28.63 4.80 -8.18
CA PRO A 79 28.94 4.06 -6.95
C PRO A 79 28.17 4.54 -5.70
N ALA A 80 27.92 5.85 -5.56
CA ALA A 80 27.20 6.41 -4.42
C ALA A 80 25.69 6.06 -4.42
N PHE A 81 25.11 5.64 -5.55
CA PHE A 81 23.67 5.30 -5.61
C PHE A 81 23.36 4.06 -4.78
N ARG A 82 24.34 3.18 -4.56
CA ARG A 82 24.21 2.04 -3.65
C ARG A 82 23.79 2.47 -2.23
N VAL A 83 24.26 3.61 -1.75
CA VAL A 83 23.93 4.18 -0.43
C VAL A 83 22.70 5.07 -0.50
N LEU A 84 22.63 5.96 -1.52
CA LEU A 84 21.56 6.97 -1.62
C LEU A 84 20.17 6.35 -1.75
N PHE A 85 20.06 5.25 -2.48
CA PHE A 85 18.76 4.63 -2.82
C PHE A 85 18.50 3.32 -2.09
N ASN A 86 19.41 2.88 -1.19
CA ASN A 86 19.12 1.84 -0.22
C ASN A 86 18.11 2.35 0.82
N SER A 87 17.04 1.59 1.10
CA SER A 87 16.05 1.98 2.11
C SER A 87 16.31 1.34 3.48
N TYR A 88 16.31 0.01 3.56
CA TYR A 88 16.42 -0.74 4.82
C TYR A 88 17.26 -2.02 4.72
N TYR A 89 17.87 -2.29 3.56
CA TYR A 89 18.65 -3.51 3.35
C TYR A 89 20.04 -3.40 4.00
N GLN A 90 20.12 -3.87 5.27
CA GLN A 90 21.37 -3.82 6.05
C GLN A 90 22.46 -4.72 5.44
N GLY A 91 22.06 -5.87 4.87
CA GLY A 91 22.96 -6.79 4.18
C GLY A 91 23.61 -6.19 2.92
N VAL A 92 23.03 -5.13 2.33
CA VAL A 92 23.64 -4.39 1.21
C VAL A 92 24.66 -3.37 1.71
N GLY A 93 24.48 -2.82 2.90
CA GLY A 93 25.37 -1.86 3.52
C GLY A 93 24.72 -0.55 3.98
N ALA A 94 25.48 0.53 4.01
CA ALA A 94 25.02 1.84 4.46
C ALA A 94 23.82 2.38 3.65
N ARG A 95 23.04 3.25 4.27
CA ARG A 95 21.87 3.89 3.67
C ARG A 95 21.78 5.36 4.01
N HIS A 96 21.14 6.14 3.15
CA HIS A 96 20.77 7.52 3.45
C HIS A 96 19.55 7.54 4.40
N PRO A 97 19.54 8.39 5.46
CA PRO A 97 18.43 8.44 6.42
C PRO A 97 17.10 8.78 5.75
N ARG A 98 16.02 8.02 6.08
CA ARG A 98 14.69 8.20 5.47
C ARG A 98 14.17 9.62 5.66
N ALA A 99 14.27 10.17 6.88
CA ALA A 99 13.76 11.51 7.20
C ALA A 99 14.50 12.66 6.48
N GLN A 100 15.60 12.36 5.79
CA GLN A 100 16.44 13.33 5.10
C GLN A 100 16.44 13.15 3.57
N ARG A 101 15.57 12.32 3.01
CA ARG A 101 15.49 12.06 1.56
C ARG A 101 15.18 13.33 0.76
N GLY A 102 14.44 14.28 1.34
CA GLY A 102 14.18 15.58 0.75
C GLY A 102 15.41 16.50 0.63
N LEU A 103 16.52 16.17 1.30
CA LEU A 103 17.79 16.91 1.17
C LEU A 103 18.64 16.44 -0.03
N ILE A 104 18.24 15.35 -0.69
CA ILE A 104 18.94 14.82 -1.87
C ILE A 104 18.61 15.68 -3.08
N THR A 105 19.31 16.80 -3.28
CA THR A 105 19.16 17.66 -4.47
C THR A 105 19.92 17.11 -5.68
N ARG A 106 20.94 16.27 -5.45
CA ARG A 106 21.70 15.54 -6.47
C ARG A 106 21.66 14.05 -6.14
N PRO A 107 21.43 13.19 -7.17
CA PRO A 107 21.25 13.52 -8.60
C PRO A 107 20.00 14.37 -8.87
N ALA A 108 20.04 15.15 -9.95
CA ALA A 108 18.86 15.83 -10.47
C ALA A 108 17.83 14.82 -10.99
N LEU A 109 16.56 15.24 -11.17
CA LEU A 109 15.52 14.34 -11.69
C LEU A 109 15.93 13.71 -13.02
N GLN A 110 16.49 14.51 -13.94
CA GLN A 110 16.94 14.00 -15.25
C GLN A 110 17.99 12.90 -15.10
N GLU A 111 18.95 13.06 -14.21
CA GLU A 111 19.98 12.04 -13.96
C GLU A 111 19.40 10.74 -13.40
N VAL A 112 18.34 10.84 -12.59
CA VAL A 112 17.56 9.65 -12.13
C VAL A 112 16.82 9.00 -13.29
N LEU A 113 16.26 9.77 -14.21
CA LEU A 113 15.62 9.24 -15.42
C LEU A 113 16.64 8.57 -16.35
N ASP A 114 17.83 9.13 -16.50
CA ASP A 114 18.94 8.54 -17.28
C ASP A 114 19.43 7.23 -16.62
N TYR A 115 19.59 7.22 -15.29
CA TYR A 115 19.87 6.01 -14.50
C TYR A 115 18.83 4.92 -14.78
N ARG A 116 17.55 5.28 -14.71
CA ARG A 116 16.44 4.38 -14.97
C ARG A 116 16.50 3.81 -16.40
N ALA A 117 16.69 4.67 -17.40
CA ALA A 117 16.76 4.26 -18.80
C ALA A 117 17.93 3.30 -19.08
N GLN A 118 19.10 3.56 -18.47
CA GLN A 118 20.28 2.68 -18.62
C GLN A 118 20.03 1.31 -17.98
N VAL A 119 19.50 1.27 -16.75
CA VAL A 119 19.16 0.00 -16.09
C VAL A 119 18.08 -0.76 -16.88
N ASP A 120 17.06 -0.07 -17.41
CA ASP A 120 16.02 -0.70 -18.22
C ASP A 120 16.59 -1.33 -19.50
N ALA A 121 17.51 -0.66 -20.19
CA ALA A 121 18.17 -1.22 -21.38
C ALA A 121 18.98 -2.50 -21.04
N ARG A 122 19.72 -2.49 -19.92
CA ARG A 122 20.49 -3.65 -19.44
C ARG A 122 19.59 -4.81 -19.02
N MET A 123 18.49 -4.51 -18.32
CA MET A 123 17.48 -5.51 -17.95
C MET A 123 16.82 -6.14 -19.18
N GLN A 124 16.50 -5.35 -20.21
CA GLN A 124 15.96 -5.88 -21.47
C GLN A 124 16.97 -6.83 -22.15
N ALA A 125 18.25 -6.48 -22.15
CA ALA A 125 19.31 -7.35 -22.69
C ALA A 125 19.46 -8.66 -21.90
N LEU A 126 19.32 -8.61 -20.57
CA LEU A 126 19.31 -9.79 -19.69
C LEU A 126 18.08 -10.69 -19.98
N LEU A 127 16.89 -10.10 -20.04
CA LEU A 127 15.62 -10.78 -20.27
C LEU A 127 15.48 -11.36 -21.70
N ALA A 128 16.28 -10.91 -22.65
CA ALA A 128 16.34 -11.51 -23.99
C ALA A 128 17.05 -12.89 -23.99
N ARG A 129 17.72 -13.27 -22.89
CA ARG A 129 18.40 -14.54 -22.72
C ARG A 129 17.56 -15.51 -21.88
N PRO A 130 17.78 -16.81 -21.95
CA PRO A 130 17.20 -17.76 -21.01
C PRO A 130 17.59 -17.40 -19.56
N THR A 131 16.60 -17.31 -18.69
CA THR A 131 16.77 -17.04 -17.26
C THR A 131 16.33 -18.27 -16.46
N ASP A 132 17.04 -18.59 -15.39
CA ASP A 132 16.65 -19.68 -14.49
C ASP A 132 15.43 -19.26 -13.62
N PRO A 133 14.74 -20.23 -13.00
CA PRO A 133 13.55 -19.93 -12.19
C PRO A 133 13.81 -19.03 -10.98
N ALA A 134 15.00 -19.08 -10.38
CA ALA A 134 15.34 -18.24 -9.21
C ALA A 134 15.49 -16.78 -9.62
N LEU A 135 16.14 -16.54 -10.76
CA LEU A 135 16.25 -15.19 -11.33
C LEU A 135 14.87 -14.64 -11.77
N GLN A 136 14.01 -15.50 -12.37
CA GLN A 136 12.65 -15.10 -12.72
C GLN A 136 11.85 -14.67 -11.49
N ALA A 137 11.91 -15.44 -10.40
CA ALA A 137 11.24 -15.13 -9.15
C ALA A 137 11.76 -13.83 -8.52
N LEU A 138 13.08 -13.58 -8.58
CA LEU A 138 13.68 -12.33 -8.08
C LEU A 138 13.24 -11.12 -8.91
N ILE A 139 13.18 -11.25 -10.22
CA ILE A 139 12.67 -10.18 -11.10
C ILE A 139 11.20 -9.92 -10.83
N GLU A 140 10.38 -10.96 -10.66
CA GLU A 140 8.97 -10.82 -10.29
C GLU A 140 8.79 -10.12 -8.94
N LEU A 141 9.60 -10.47 -7.93
CA LEU A 141 9.63 -9.73 -6.65
C LEU A 141 9.95 -8.24 -6.87
N GLY A 142 10.92 -7.92 -7.72
CA GLY A 142 11.26 -6.54 -8.07
C GLY A 142 10.10 -5.78 -8.73
N LEU A 143 9.33 -6.45 -9.58
CA LEU A 143 8.13 -5.87 -10.20
C LEU A 143 7.04 -5.60 -9.17
N GLN A 144 6.77 -6.54 -8.27
CA GLN A 144 5.82 -6.37 -7.18
C GLN A 144 6.27 -5.28 -6.20
N HIS A 145 7.56 -5.19 -5.91
CA HIS A 145 8.15 -4.11 -5.13
C HIS A 145 7.94 -2.73 -5.80
N GLU A 146 8.18 -2.62 -7.10
CA GLU A 146 7.94 -1.36 -7.82
C GLU A 146 6.45 -0.99 -7.84
N GLN A 147 5.54 -1.96 -7.95
CA GLN A 147 4.11 -1.73 -7.86
C GLN A 147 3.68 -1.21 -6.47
N GLN A 148 4.30 -1.66 -5.37
CA GLN A 148 4.11 -1.04 -4.06
C GLN A 148 4.56 0.42 -4.07
N HIS A 149 5.70 0.71 -4.68
CA HIS A 149 6.22 2.07 -4.80
C HIS A 149 5.39 2.96 -5.70
N GLN A 150 4.62 2.44 -6.67
CA GLN A 150 3.63 3.21 -7.43
C GLN A 150 2.51 3.74 -6.55
N GLU A 151 2.00 2.93 -5.63
CA GLU A 151 1.00 3.36 -4.66
C GLU A 151 1.59 4.35 -3.64
N LEU A 152 2.79 4.05 -3.09
CA LEU A 152 3.47 4.95 -2.16
C LEU A 152 3.78 6.31 -2.78
N LEU A 153 4.15 6.37 -4.06
CA LEU A 153 4.35 7.61 -4.79
C LEU A 153 3.08 8.46 -4.79
N LEU A 154 1.92 7.87 -5.05
CA LEU A 154 0.65 8.59 -5.06
C LEU A 154 0.24 9.08 -3.67
N THR A 155 0.46 8.29 -2.62
CA THR A 155 0.15 8.72 -1.25
C THR A 155 1.09 9.80 -0.76
N ASP A 156 2.36 9.73 -1.10
CA ASP A 156 3.37 10.69 -0.68
C ASP A 156 3.22 12.03 -1.42
N ILE A 157 2.92 12.00 -2.74
CA ILE A 157 2.63 13.23 -3.49
C ILE A 157 1.29 13.85 -3.06
N LYS A 158 0.26 13.06 -2.75
CA LYS A 158 -0.99 13.58 -2.19
C LYS A 158 -0.72 14.35 -0.90
N HIS A 159 0.10 13.78 0.00
CA HIS A 159 0.46 14.46 1.24
C HIS A 159 1.22 15.76 0.96
N LEU A 160 2.20 15.74 0.05
CA LEU A 160 2.94 16.95 -0.32
C LEU A 160 2.02 18.06 -0.82
N LEU A 161 1.17 17.76 -1.80
CA LEU A 161 0.26 18.73 -2.40
C LEU A 161 -0.79 19.26 -1.40
N SER A 162 -1.21 18.43 -0.44
CA SER A 162 -2.16 18.82 0.60
C SER A 162 -1.60 19.85 1.59
N CYS A 163 -0.28 19.92 1.74
CA CYS A 163 0.41 20.89 2.59
C CYS A 163 0.44 22.30 1.96
N ASN A 164 0.16 22.41 0.65
CA ASN A 164 0.15 23.69 -0.04
C ASN A 164 -1.21 24.39 0.15
N PRO A 165 -1.25 25.65 0.62
CA PRO A 165 -2.50 26.42 0.76
C PRO A 165 -3.30 26.58 -0.54
N LEU A 166 -2.64 26.49 -1.71
CA LEU A 166 -3.30 26.54 -3.02
C LEU A 166 -4.09 25.26 -3.33
N ALA A 167 -3.89 24.18 -2.53
CA ALA A 167 -4.50 22.87 -2.74
C ALA A 167 -4.41 22.37 -4.20
N PRO A 168 -3.20 22.35 -4.81
CA PRO A 168 -3.04 22.00 -6.22
C PRO A 168 -3.48 20.56 -6.49
N ALA A 169 -4.11 20.35 -7.66
CA ALA A 169 -4.48 19.03 -8.11
C ALA A 169 -3.30 18.32 -8.79
N TYR A 170 -3.17 17.00 -8.56
CA TYR A 170 -2.26 16.15 -9.31
C TYR A 170 -2.83 15.78 -10.69
N ALA A 171 -4.14 15.61 -10.80
CA ALA A 171 -4.84 15.27 -12.03
C ALA A 171 -6.07 16.15 -12.24
N ASP A 172 -6.59 16.21 -13.48
CA ASP A 172 -7.76 17.00 -13.83
C ASP A 172 -8.98 16.59 -12.99
N ALA A 173 -9.63 17.56 -12.36
CA ALA A 173 -10.84 17.37 -11.57
C ALA A 173 -12.00 16.73 -12.37
N ALA A 174 -12.07 16.94 -13.68
CA ALA A 174 -13.06 16.30 -14.56
C ALA A 174 -12.90 14.77 -14.63
N ALA A 175 -11.73 14.23 -14.26
CA ALA A 175 -11.47 12.79 -14.20
C ALA A 175 -11.86 12.15 -12.85
N ALA A 176 -12.36 12.94 -11.89
CA ALA A 176 -12.77 12.39 -10.58
C ALA A 176 -13.92 11.38 -10.75
N PRO A 177 -13.96 10.31 -9.93
CA PRO A 177 -15.02 9.32 -10.00
C PRO A 177 -16.41 9.95 -9.86
N ALA A 178 -17.33 9.53 -10.72
CA ALA A 178 -18.72 9.96 -10.63
C ALA A 178 -19.32 9.61 -9.26
N GLN A 179 -20.27 10.41 -8.81
CA GLN A 179 -21.01 10.13 -7.57
C GLN A 179 -21.79 8.84 -7.71
N GLY A 180 -21.46 7.85 -6.85
CA GLY A 180 -22.19 6.60 -6.75
C GLY A 180 -23.38 6.73 -5.81
N GLY A 181 -24.41 5.90 -5.99
CA GLY A 181 -25.49 5.77 -5.03
C GLY A 181 -25.01 5.14 -3.71
N ALA A 182 -25.63 5.52 -2.60
CA ALA A 182 -25.35 4.90 -1.31
C ALA A 182 -25.77 3.41 -1.34
N VAL A 183 -24.84 2.54 -0.98
CA VAL A 183 -25.08 1.12 -0.79
C VAL A 183 -25.41 0.88 0.68
N PRO A 184 -26.57 0.30 1.05
CA PRO A 184 -26.88 0.00 2.45
C PRO A 184 -25.82 -0.91 3.09
N LEU A 185 -25.48 -0.66 4.36
CA LEU A 185 -24.62 -1.55 5.14
C LEU A 185 -25.41 -2.81 5.49
N GLY A 186 -24.94 -3.95 5.02
CA GLY A 186 -25.44 -5.26 5.38
C GLY A 186 -24.41 -6.05 6.17
N TRP A 187 -24.78 -7.22 6.66
CA TRP A 187 -23.92 -8.12 7.40
C TRP A 187 -23.95 -9.51 6.76
N ARG A 188 -22.80 -10.18 6.76
CA ARG A 188 -22.66 -11.57 6.30
C ARG A 188 -22.01 -12.39 7.39
N ARG A 189 -22.60 -13.55 7.67
CA ARG A 189 -22.13 -14.44 8.73
C ARG A 189 -20.99 -15.31 8.24
N LEU A 190 -19.92 -15.33 9.03
CA LEU A 190 -18.85 -16.32 8.99
C LEU A 190 -19.12 -17.34 10.07
N GLU A 191 -19.19 -18.61 9.69
CA GLU A 191 -19.43 -19.69 10.65
C GLU A 191 -18.18 -19.99 11.48
N ALA A 192 -18.41 -20.42 12.73
CA ALA A 192 -17.34 -20.91 13.59
C ALA A 192 -16.72 -22.18 13.02
N GLY A 193 -15.40 -22.33 13.19
CA GLY A 193 -14.73 -23.55 12.76
C GLY A 193 -13.25 -23.32 12.36
N LEU A 194 -12.69 -24.38 11.79
CA LEU A 194 -11.32 -24.37 11.28
C LEU A 194 -11.30 -23.84 9.85
N HIS A 195 -10.50 -22.82 9.61
CA HIS A 195 -10.33 -22.17 8.32
C HIS A 195 -8.85 -22.13 7.94
N ALA A 196 -8.56 -22.10 6.65
CA ALA A 196 -7.20 -21.99 6.15
C ALA A 196 -6.96 -20.59 5.57
N ILE A 197 -5.97 -19.88 6.06
CA ILE A 197 -5.54 -18.56 5.61
C ILE A 197 -4.08 -18.57 5.13
N GLY A 198 -3.71 -17.52 4.40
CA GLY A 198 -2.40 -17.39 3.80
C GLY A 198 -2.34 -17.93 2.38
N HIS A 199 -1.27 -17.61 1.67
CA HIS A 199 -1.09 -18.00 0.28
C HIS A 199 -0.89 -19.53 0.17
N GLY A 200 -1.65 -20.16 -0.68
CA GLY A 200 -1.59 -21.62 -0.93
C GLY A 200 -1.86 -21.99 -2.38
N GLY A 201 -1.88 -20.97 -3.26
CA GLY A 201 -2.12 -21.12 -4.69
C GLY A 201 -0.85 -21.06 -5.52
N ALA A 202 -1.03 -21.10 -6.83
CA ALA A 202 -0.02 -20.75 -7.82
C ALA A 202 0.10 -19.22 -7.94
N GLY A 203 1.23 -18.73 -8.41
CA GLY A 203 1.50 -17.32 -8.63
C GLY A 203 2.33 -16.67 -7.51
N PHE A 204 2.54 -15.37 -7.65
CA PHE A 204 3.36 -14.62 -6.72
C PHE A 204 2.66 -14.41 -5.36
N ALA A 205 3.44 -14.52 -4.29
CA ALA A 205 3.12 -14.04 -2.96
C ALA A 205 4.37 -13.51 -2.27
N PHE A 206 4.21 -12.50 -1.43
CA PHE A 206 5.29 -12.10 -0.53
C PHE A 206 5.50 -13.17 0.55
N ASP A 207 6.70 -13.22 1.11
CA ASP A 207 7.06 -14.18 2.17
C ASP A 207 6.13 -14.10 3.39
N ASN A 208 5.67 -12.88 3.74
CA ASN A 208 4.77 -12.65 4.87
C ASN A 208 3.35 -13.20 4.69
N GLU A 209 2.99 -13.63 3.48
CA GLU A 209 1.71 -14.29 3.19
C GLU A 209 1.76 -15.80 3.41
N SER A 210 2.93 -16.34 3.73
CA SER A 210 3.21 -17.76 3.87
C SER A 210 3.79 -18.12 5.23
N PRO A 211 3.66 -19.39 5.66
CA PRO A 211 2.94 -20.48 5.01
C PRO A 211 1.42 -20.38 5.19
N ARG A 212 0.66 -21.00 4.27
CA ARG A 212 -0.76 -21.24 4.50
C ARG A 212 -0.93 -22.14 5.73
N HIS A 213 -1.84 -21.75 6.62
CA HIS A 213 -2.02 -22.43 7.90
C HIS A 213 -3.49 -22.41 8.33
N THR A 214 -3.81 -23.25 9.31
CA THR A 214 -5.16 -23.36 9.84
C THR A 214 -5.32 -22.46 11.06
N VAL A 215 -6.43 -21.72 11.09
CA VAL A 215 -6.89 -20.91 12.23
C VAL A 215 -8.29 -21.34 12.65
N TYR A 216 -8.64 -21.16 13.93
CA TYR A 216 -10.01 -21.30 14.39
C TYR A 216 -10.69 -19.93 14.47
N LEU A 217 -11.86 -19.78 13.85
CA LEU A 217 -12.71 -18.61 14.00
C LEU A 217 -13.89 -18.93 14.91
N ASN A 218 -14.24 -18.00 15.81
CA ASN A 218 -15.38 -18.14 16.72
C ASN A 218 -16.75 -17.89 16.04
N GLY A 219 -16.73 -17.59 14.75
CA GLY A 219 -17.92 -17.10 14.05
C GLY A 219 -18.17 -15.62 14.36
N CYS A 220 -18.52 -14.88 13.32
CA CYS A 220 -18.81 -13.45 13.44
C CYS A 220 -19.72 -13.02 12.28
N GLU A 221 -20.18 -11.79 12.33
CA GLU A 221 -20.75 -11.13 11.16
C GLU A 221 -19.78 -10.06 10.68
N ILE A 222 -19.55 -10.00 9.37
CA ILE A 222 -18.71 -8.98 8.73
C ILE A 222 -19.57 -8.08 7.83
N ALA A 223 -19.30 -6.79 7.86
CA ALA A 223 -20.00 -5.81 7.05
C ALA A 223 -19.80 -6.07 5.55
N THR A 224 -20.82 -5.84 4.73
CA THR A 224 -20.80 -6.10 3.28
C THR A 224 -19.96 -5.10 2.49
N ARG A 225 -19.64 -3.96 3.08
CA ARG A 225 -18.82 -2.89 2.50
C ARG A 225 -18.01 -2.14 3.56
N PRO A 226 -17.01 -1.35 3.16
CA PRO A 226 -16.36 -0.40 4.06
C PRO A 226 -17.34 0.65 4.60
N VAL A 227 -16.99 1.29 5.71
CA VAL A 227 -17.70 2.44 6.29
C VAL A 227 -17.63 3.62 5.32
N SER A 228 -18.76 4.27 5.08
CA SER A 228 -18.86 5.42 4.18
C SER A 228 -18.51 6.74 4.87
N ASN A 229 -18.24 7.77 4.07
CA ASN A 229 -18.02 9.13 4.56
C ASN A 229 -19.23 9.65 5.36
N ALA A 230 -20.47 9.37 4.93
CA ALA A 230 -21.65 9.80 5.66
C ALA A 230 -21.75 9.17 7.04
N GLU A 231 -21.43 7.89 7.18
CA GLU A 231 -21.44 7.18 8.47
C GLU A 231 -20.31 7.69 9.36
N TYR A 232 -19.14 7.91 8.81
CA TYR A 232 -18.01 8.43 9.56
C TYR A 232 -18.21 9.89 9.98
N GLN A 233 -18.86 10.71 9.13
CA GLN A 233 -19.25 12.07 9.46
C GLN A 233 -20.19 12.13 10.67
N ALA A 234 -21.13 11.18 10.80
CA ALA A 234 -21.99 11.08 11.96
C ALA A 234 -21.20 10.88 13.28
N PHE A 235 -20.11 10.09 13.23
CA PHE A 235 -19.19 9.94 14.36
C PHE A 235 -18.47 11.26 14.70
N VAL A 236 -17.96 11.96 13.67
CA VAL A 236 -17.27 13.25 13.84
C VAL A 236 -18.23 14.31 14.42
N ASP A 237 -19.40 14.48 13.80
CA ASP A 237 -20.39 15.49 14.19
C ASP A 237 -21.06 15.13 15.53
N GLY A 238 -21.12 13.84 15.90
CA GLY A 238 -21.55 13.34 17.21
C GLY A 238 -20.52 13.50 18.34
N GLY A 239 -19.37 14.15 18.08
CA GLY A 239 -18.35 14.41 19.11
C GLY A 239 -17.38 13.24 19.34
N GLY A 240 -17.32 12.26 18.45
CA GLY A 240 -16.47 11.08 18.60
C GLY A 240 -14.98 11.39 18.80
N TYR A 241 -14.49 12.49 18.26
CA TYR A 241 -13.12 12.97 18.46
C TYR A 241 -12.90 13.71 19.80
N ALA A 242 -13.95 13.98 20.55
CA ALA A 242 -13.89 14.64 21.85
C ALA A 242 -14.20 13.71 23.03
N GLU A 243 -14.65 12.48 22.77
CA GLU A 243 -15.07 11.51 23.79
C GLU A 243 -13.98 10.44 24.00
N PRO A 244 -13.17 10.51 25.08
CA PRO A 244 -12.05 9.59 25.31
C PRO A 244 -12.48 8.13 25.46
N GLY A 245 -13.74 7.87 25.86
CA GLY A 245 -14.24 6.52 26.08
C GLY A 245 -14.26 5.63 24.83
N HIS A 246 -14.16 6.20 23.63
CA HIS A 246 -14.08 5.46 22.36
C HIS A 246 -12.64 5.07 21.99
N TRP A 247 -11.65 5.74 22.56
CA TRP A 247 -10.26 5.65 22.11
C TRP A 247 -9.42 4.69 22.95
N LEU A 248 -8.48 4.01 22.28
CA LEU A 248 -7.37 3.37 22.98
C LEU A 248 -6.49 4.46 23.63
N SER A 249 -5.85 4.15 24.76
CA SER A 249 -5.03 5.13 25.50
C SER A 249 -3.99 5.82 24.61
N GLU A 250 -3.17 5.04 23.89
CA GLU A 250 -2.18 5.58 22.96
C GLU A 250 -2.83 6.35 21.81
N GLY A 251 -4.02 5.92 21.37
CA GLY A 251 -4.80 6.63 20.34
C GLY A 251 -5.31 7.99 20.82
N TRP A 252 -5.72 8.09 22.07
CA TRP A 252 -6.12 9.36 22.67
C TRP A 252 -4.94 10.35 22.79
N ASP A 253 -3.79 9.87 23.25
CA ASP A 253 -2.57 10.69 23.34
C ASP A 253 -2.10 11.14 21.94
N TRP A 254 -2.16 10.24 20.95
CA TRP A 254 -1.88 10.55 19.55
C TRP A 254 -2.83 11.63 19.01
N LEU A 255 -4.14 11.50 19.27
CA LEU A 255 -5.16 12.45 18.85
C LEU A 255 -4.87 13.86 19.39
N GLN A 256 -4.58 13.96 20.70
CA GLN A 256 -4.29 15.23 21.36
C GLN A 256 -3.00 15.87 20.83
N SER A 257 -1.93 15.06 20.66
CA SER A 257 -0.63 15.57 20.21
C SER A 257 -0.65 16.06 18.76
N HIS A 258 -1.55 15.52 17.92
CA HIS A 258 -1.69 15.93 16.52
C HIS A 258 -2.83 16.93 16.30
N GLY A 259 -3.60 17.27 17.32
CA GLY A 259 -4.74 18.21 17.22
C GLY A 259 -5.80 17.74 16.22
N ARG A 260 -6.03 16.44 16.12
CA ARG A 260 -6.97 15.87 15.15
C ARG A 260 -8.41 16.03 15.60
N THR A 261 -9.29 16.40 14.66
CA THR A 261 -10.74 16.53 14.88
C THR A 261 -11.57 15.85 13.79
N ALA A 262 -10.90 15.31 12.76
CA ALA A 262 -11.48 14.63 11.62
C ALA A 262 -10.39 13.86 10.85
N PRO A 263 -10.73 13.00 9.87
CA PRO A 263 -9.76 12.33 8.97
C PRO A 263 -8.77 13.32 8.35
N LEU A 264 -7.55 12.84 8.06
CA LEU A 264 -6.37 13.67 7.71
C LEU A 264 -6.64 14.78 6.68
N TYR A 265 -7.41 14.50 5.63
CA TYR A 265 -7.60 15.44 4.52
C TYR A 265 -8.98 16.12 4.50
N TRP A 266 -9.81 15.88 5.53
CA TRP A 266 -11.08 16.58 5.68
C TRP A 266 -10.85 18.01 6.13
N ARG A 267 -11.58 18.94 5.51
CA ARG A 267 -11.52 20.38 5.81
C ARG A 267 -12.95 20.93 5.90
N ARG A 268 -13.20 21.85 6.82
CA ARG A 268 -14.46 22.59 6.82
C ARG A 268 -14.46 23.57 5.64
N GLY A 269 -15.47 23.47 4.79
CA GLY A 269 -15.69 24.42 3.71
C GLY A 269 -16.32 25.71 4.24
N GLU A 270 -16.24 26.80 3.46
CA GLU A 270 -16.77 28.12 3.81
C GLU A 270 -18.29 28.09 4.09
N ALA A 271 -19.04 27.24 3.40
CA ALA A 271 -20.48 27.04 3.61
C ALA A 271 -20.83 26.11 4.79
N GLY A 272 -19.84 25.68 5.61
CA GLY A 272 -20.05 24.81 6.78
C GLY A 272 -20.10 23.31 6.47
N GLY A 273 -20.10 22.90 5.21
CA GLY A 273 -20.00 21.48 4.80
C GLY A 273 -18.57 20.95 4.89
N TRP A 274 -18.41 19.63 4.74
CA TRP A 274 -17.10 19.02 4.66
C TRP A 274 -16.60 18.97 3.20
N ALA A 275 -15.33 19.25 3.04
CA ALA A 275 -14.56 19.03 1.82
C ALA A 275 -13.40 18.08 2.13
N GLU A 276 -12.88 17.38 1.12
CA GLU A 276 -11.72 16.52 1.21
C GLU A 276 -10.67 16.93 0.19
N PHE A 277 -9.39 16.99 0.60
CA PHE A 277 -8.31 17.12 -0.35
C PHE A 277 -8.04 15.76 -1.01
N THR A 278 -8.16 15.72 -2.33
CA THR A 278 -7.94 14.55 -3.17
C THR A 278 -6.80 14.79 -4.15
N LEU A 279 -6.37 13.76 -4.91
CA LEU A 279 -5.44 13.95 -6.04
C LEU A 279 -6.06 14.75 -7.20
N TYR A 280 -7.37 15.01 -7.16
CA TYR A 280 -8.08 15.93 -8.06
C TYR A 280 -8.26 17.33 -7.44
N GLY A 281 -7.47 17.69 -6.42
CA GLY A 281 -7.61 18.92 -5.65
C GLY A 281 -8.67 18.82 -4.55
N LEU A 282 -9.10 19.98 -4.04
CA LEU A 282 -10.12 20.03 -2.99
C LEU A 282 -11.52 19.78 -3.60
N GLN A 283 -12.20 18.76 -3.09
CA GLN A 283 -13.52 18.33 -3.55
C GLN A 283 -14.53 18.39 -2.41
N ALA A 284 -15.82 18.57 -2.71
CA ALA A 284 -16.88 18.36 -1.73
C ALA A 284 -16.88 16.89 -1.30
N LEU A 285 -16.97 16.65 0.00
CA LEU A 285 -17.00 15.29 0.56
C LEU A 285 -18.16 14.49 -0.03
N GLN A 286 -17.87 13.33 -0.59
CA GLN A 286 -18.89 12.46 -1.22
C GLN A 286 -19.43 11.46 -0.20
N PRO A 287 -20.71 11.55 0.21
CA PRO A 287 -21.27 10.77 1.33
C PRO A 287 -21.19 9.25 1.13
N ALA A 288 -21.33 8.77 -0.11
CA ALA A 288 -21.39 7.35 -0.41
C ALA A 288 -20.02 6.69 -0.61
N GLN A 289 -18.95 7.47 -0.75
CA GLN A 289 -17.59 6.94 -0.86
C GLN A 289 -17.12 6.40 0.51
N PRO A 290 -16.24 5.39 0.55
CA PRO A 290 -15.65 4.93 1.79
C PRO A 290 -14.81 6.03 2.44
N VAL A 291 -14.90 6.16 3.77
CA VAL A 291 -13.96 6.99 4.51
C VAL A 291 -12.54 6.50 4.27
N THR A 292 -11.64 7.44 4.04
CA THR A 292 -10.23 7.13 3.81
C THR A 292 -9.29 8.07 4.55
N HIS A 293 -8.01 7.71 4.62
CA HIS A 293 -6.97 8.46 5.33
C HIS A 293 -7.20 8.58 6.83
N ILE A 294 -7.60 7.47 7.44
CA ILE A 294 -7.75 7.31 8.88
C ILE A 294 -6.67 6.37 9.43
N SER A 295 -6.21 6.64 10.64
CA SER A 295 -5.30 5.79 11.40
C SER A 295 -6.03 4.55 11.94
N TYR A 296 -5.25 3.57 12.43
CA TYR A 296 -5.82 2.43 13.18
C TYR A 296 -6.61 2.91 14.42
N TYR A 297 -6.09 3.92 15.12
CA TYR A 297 -6.77 4.50 16.29
C TYR A 297 -8.14 5.07 15.94
N GLU A 298 -8.24 5.81 14.85
CA GLU A 298 -9.49 6.38 14.34
C GLU A 298 -10.46 5.29 13.89
N ALA A 299 -9.95 4.25 13.24
CA ALA A 299 -10.75 3.10 12.81
C ALA A 299 -11.33 2.31 14.00
N ASP A 300 -10.52 2.03 15.04
CA ASP A 300 -10.94 1.34 16.25
C ASP A 300 -11.95 2.19 17.06
N ALA A 301 -11.70 3.50 17.19
CA ALA A 301 -12.60 4.43 17.89
C ALA A 301 -13.97 4.49 17.22
N TYR A 302 -14.02 4.60 15.89
CA TYR A 302 -15.27 4.54 15.15
C TYR A 302 -15.98 3.20 15.36
N ALA A 303 -15.27 2.09 15.29
CA ALA A 303 -15.86 0.76 15.45
C ALA A 303 -16.52 0.61 16.83
N ARG A 304 -15.86 1.07 17.90
CA ARG A 304 -16.42 1.09 19.27
C ARG A 304 -17.65 1.98 19.38
N TRP A 305 -17.59 3.20 18.82
CA TRP A 305 -18.74 4.11 18.78
C TRP A 305 -19.94 3.49 18.07
N ALA A 306 -19.71 2.73 17.00
CA ALA A 306 -20.74 2.03 16.23
C ALA A 306 -21.25 0.73 16.89
N GLY A 307 -20.77 0.38 18.10
CA GLY A 307 -21.13 -0.86 18.80
C GLY A 307 -20.63 -2.13 18.09
N ALA A 308 -19.49 -2.00 17.39
CA ALA A 308 -18.85 -3.06 16.60
C ALA A 308 -17.34 -3.14 16.90
N ARG A 309 -16.60 -3.87 16.10
CA ARG A 309 -15.15 -3.98 16.16
C ARG A 309 -14.54 -4.03 14.75
N LEU A 310 -13.24 -3.91 14.67
CA LEU A 310 -12.52 -4.27 13.44
C LEU A 310 -12.48 -5.81 13.30
N PRO A 311 -12.46 -6.36 12.08
CA PRO A 311 -12.21 -7.78 11.87
C PRO A 311 -10.75 -8.12 12.21
N THR A 312 -10.49 -9.38 12.55
CA THR A 312 -9.14 -9.94 12.47
C THR A 312 -8.75 -10.11 11.00
N GLU A 313 -7.45 -10.20 10.71
CA GLU A 313 -6.99 -10.50 9.34
C GLU A 313 -7.51 -11.86 8.84
N ALA A 314 -7.65 -12.83 9.75
CA ALA A 314 -8.21 -14.15 9.43
C ALA A 314 -9.70 -14.09 9.07
N GLU A 315 -10.50 -13.37 9.85
CA GLU A 315 -11.92 -13.13 9.54
C GLU A 315 -12.08 -12.43 8.20
N TRP A 316 -11.24 -11.41 7.95
CA TRP A 316 -11.26 -10.68 6.69
C TRP A 316 -10.95 -11.58 5.48
N GLU A 317 -9.87 -12.38 5.55
CA GLU A 317 -9.46 -13.26 4.46
C GLU A 317 -10.50 -14.34 4.19
N CYS A 318 -11.07 -14.95 5.25
CA CYS A 318 -12.14 -15.94 5.14
C CYS A 318 -13.42 -15.34 4.52
N ALA A 319 -13.77 -14.11 4.90
CA ALA A 319 -14.91 -13.42 4.33
C ALA A 319 -14.74 -13.18 2.82
N VAL A 320 -13.57 -12.74 2.40
CA VAL A 320 -13.28 -12.54 0.97
C VAL A 320 -13.27 -13.85 0.20
N ALA A 321 -12.70 -14.91 0.77
CA ALA A 321 -12.74 -16.24 0.16
C ALA A 321 -14.17 -16.78 -0.03
N GLN A 322 -15.06 -16.51 0.94
CA GLN A 322 -16.45 -16.99 0.91
C GLN A 322 -17.37 -16.08 0.08
N PHE A 323 -17.18 -14.77 0.09
CA PHE A 323 -18.13 -13.81 -0.46
C PHE A 323 -17.64 -13.06 -1.71
N GLY A 324 -16.41 -13.29 -2.13
CA GLY A 324 -15.80 -12.74 -3.32
C GLY A 324 -14.56 -11.91 -3.05
N ALA A 325 -13.62 -12.01 -3.97
CA ALA A 325 -12.34 -11.31 -3.94
C ALA A 325 -12.49 -9.78 -4.16
N PRO A 326 -11.47 -8.99 -3.78
CA PRO A 326 -11.42 -7.56 -4.08
C PRO A 326 -11.65 -7.31 -5.57
N ALA A 327 -12.44 -6.28 -5.87
CA ALA A 327 -12.73 -5.87 -7.24
C ALA A 327 -11.56 -5.10 -7.90
N ASN A 328 -10.34 -5.33 -7.51
CA ASN A 328 -9.13 -4.70 -8.09
C ASN A 328 -8.85 -5.16 -9.54
N SER A 329 -9.92 -5.60 -10.22
CA SER A 329 -9.93 -6.03 -11.61
C SER A 329 -10.35 -4.91 -12.58
N ALA A 330 -10.62 -3.70 -12.08
CA ALA A 330 -10.94 -2.58 -12.97
C ALA A 330 -9.67 -2.19 -13.77
N PRO A 331 -9.75 -2.04 -15.07
CA PRO A 331 -8.64 -1.54 -15.85
C PRO A 331 -8.35 -0.10 -15.44
N GLY A 332 -7.18 0.14 -14.84
CA GLY A 332 -6.71 1.46 -14.47
C GLY A 332 -6.65 1.70 -12.96
N GLN A 333 -5.56 2.29 -12.54
CA GLN A 333 -5.33 2.83 -11.22
C GLN A 333 -6.21 4.07 -11.08
N ARG A 334 -7.01 4.14 -10.02
CA ARG A 334 -7.81 5.33 -9.70
C ARG A 334 -7.10 6.16 -8.65
N LEU A 335 -7.32 7.45 -8.70
CA LEU A 335 -6.66 8.40 -7.81
C LEU A 335 -7.51 8.78 -6.59
N HIS A 336 -8.71 8.21 -6.48
CA HIS A 336 -9.62 8.40 -5.35
C HIS A 336 -10.62 7.24 -5.27
N PRO A 337 -11.03 6.81 -4.05
CA PRO A 337 -12.03 5.76 -3.88
C PRO A 337 -13.37 6.09 -4.52
N ALA A 338 -14.04 5.09 -5.07
CA ALA A 338 -15.41 5.21 -5.55
C ALA A 338 -16.39 4.58 -4.55
N ALA A 339 -17.66 4.97 -4.63
CA ALA A 339 -18.72 4.29 -3.89
C ALA A 339 -18.84 2.86 -4.42
N ALA A 340 -18.45 1.85 -3.63
CA ALA A 340 -18.47 0.46 -4.02
C ALA A 340 -18.74 -0.46 -2.82
N ALA A 341 -19.39 -1.57 -3.08
CA ALA A 341 -19.60 -2.61 -2.07
C ALA A 341 -18.39 -3.55 -1.94
N ALA A 342 -17.63 -3.73 -3.02
CA ALA A 342 -16.50 -4.65 -3.04
C ALA A 342 -15.27 -4.08 -2.31
N PRO A 343 -14.41 -4.94 -1.72
CA PRO A 343 -13.08 -4.54 -1.26
C PRO A 343 -12.21 -4.00 -2.41
N GLY A 344 -11.19 -3.21 -2.09
CA GLY A 344 -10.23 -2.69 -3.08
C GLY A 344 -10.30 -1.19 -3.31
N GLU A 345 -11.20 -0.49 -2.63
CA GLU A 345 -11.27 0.97 -2.67
C GLU A 345 -10.35 1.62 -1.65
N VAL A 346 -10.24 1.02 -0.47
CA VAL A 346 -9.37 1.43 0.63
C VAL A 346 -8.72 0.21 1.27
N TRP A 347 -7.50 0.34 1.75
CA TRP A 347 -6.90 -0.63 2.66
C TRP A 347 -7.72 -0.67 3.95
N GLU A 348 -8.22 -1.83 4.31
CA GLU A 348 -9.08 -2.01 5.47
C GLU A 348 -8.23 -2.40 6.69
N TRP A 349 -8.23 -1.56 7.74
CA TRP A 349 -7.57 -1.87 9.00
C TRP A 349 -8.19 -3.12 9.63
N THR A 350 -7.35 -4.01 10.11
CA THR A 350 -7.74 -5.16 10.94
C THR A 350 -7.24 -4.96 12.36
N GLN A 351 -7.86 -5.63 13.34
CA GLN A 351 -7.36 -5.61 14.72
C GLN A 351 -6.11 -6.47 14.93
N SER A 352 -5.62 -7.16 13.90
CA SER A 352 -4.47 -8.05 13.99
C SER A 352 -3.16 -7.28 13.99
N SER A 353 -2.33 -7.52 15.00
CA SER A 353 -0.93 -7.11 14.99
C SER A 353 -0.19 -7.78 13.84
N TYR A 354 0.73 -7.06 13.21
CA TYR A 354 1.59 -7.64 12.17
C TYR A 354 2.65 -8.53 12.80
N ALA A 355 2.38 -9.82 12.82
CA ALA A 355 3.22 -10.87 13.37
C ALA A 355 3.49 -11.95 12.32
N PRO A 356 4.57 -12.76 12.49
CA PRO A 356 4.84 -13.88 11.59
C PRO A 356 3.73 -14.94 11.66
N TYR A 357 3.36 -15.50 10.52
CA TYR A 357 2.51 -16.69 10.49
C TYR A 357 3.24 -17.91 11.12
N PRO A 358 2.50 -18.86 11.69
CA PRO A 358 3.10 -20.09 12.21
C PRO A 358 3.97 -20.79 11.16
N GLY A 359 5.26 -20.96 11.45
CA GLY A 359 6.22 -21.54 10.51
C GLY A 359 6.81 -20.57 9.47
N PHE A 360 6.55 -19.28 9.57
CA PHE A 360 7.22 -18.25 8.75
C PHE A 360 8.75 -18.37 8.85
N ALA A 361 9.41 -18.23 7.72
CA ALA A 361 10.86 -18.14 7.65
C ALA A 361 11.23 -17.13 6.54
N PRO A 362 12.01 -16.08 6.84
CA PRO A 362 12.48 -15.17 5.81
C PRO A 362 13.42 -15.86 4.82
N ALA A 363 13.45 -15.35 3.58
CA ALA A 363 14.44 -15.79 2.62
C ALA A 363 15.87 -15.49 3.12
N PRO A 364 16.90 -16.28 2.72
CA PRO A 364 18.27 -15.97 3.06
C PRO A 364 18.78 -14.70 2.39
N GLY A 365 19.73 -14.03 3.03
CA GLY A 365 20.40 -12.83 2.51
C GLY A 365 19.55 -11.56 2.59
N ALA A 366 20.02 -10.49 1.93
CA ALA A 366 19.40 -9.17 2.02
C ALA A 366 17.96 -9.13 1.50
N VAL A 367 17.60 -9.95 0.53
CA VAL A 367 16.21 -10.05 0.02
C VAL A 367 15.23 -10.47 1.12
N GLY A 368 15.65 -11.32 2.07
CA GLY A 368 14.82 -11.72 3.23
C GLY A 368 14.58 -10.63 4.25
N GLU A 369 15.24 -9.48 4.14
CA GLU A 369 14.98 -8.32 4.98
C GLU A 369 13.70 -7.54 4.59
N TYR A 370 13.00 -8.00 3.58
CA TYR A 370 11.89 -7.25 2.96
C TYR A 370 10.69 -7.05 3.92
N ASN A 371 10.24 -8.09 4.61
CA ASN A 371 9.03 -8.05 5.46
C ASN A 371 9.30 -8.40 6.92
N GLY A 372 10.05 -9.47 7.18
CA GLY A 372 10.15 -10.08 8.52
C GLY A 372 10.57 -9.14 9.63
N LYS A 373 11.50 -8.22 9.37
CA LYS A 373 11.99 -7.26 10.38
C LYS A 373 11.00 -6.16 10.75
N PHE A 374 9.91 -6.02 10.01
CA PHE A 374 8.85 -5.05 10.30
C PHE A 374 7.72 -5.64 11.15
N MET A 375 7.78 -6.92 11.53
CA MET A 375 6.77 -7.60 12.35
C MET A 375 6.86 -7.19 13.83
N VAL A 376 6.71 -5.88 14.07
CA VAL A 376 6.73 -5.25 15.40
C VAL A 376 5.99 -3.91 15.36
N ASN A 377 5.12 -3.66 16.34
CA ASN A 377 4.40 -2.39 16.53
C ASN A 377 3.65 -1.88 15.28
N GLN A 378 3.15 -2.78 14.47
CA GLN A 378 2.35 -2.47 13.29
C GLN A 378 1.08 -3.32 13.26
N TYR A 379 0.07 -2.86 12.53
CA TYR A 379 -1.20 -3.54 12.34
C TYR A 379 -1.37 -3.93 10.87
N VAL A 380 -2.06 -5.04 10.65
CA VAL A 380 -2.32 -5.58 9.31
C VAL A 380 -3.48 -4.82 8.66
N LEU A 381 -3.29 -4.49 7.38
CA LEU A 381 -4.33 -3.99 6.49
C LEU A 381 -4.55 -4.98 5.34
N ARG A 382 -5.79 -5.06 4.89
CA ARG A 382 -6.21 -5.99 3.84
C ARG A 382 -6.97 -5.27 2.73
N GLY A 383 -7.01 -5.86 1.55
CA GLY A 383 -7.94 -5.54 0.47
C GLY A 383 -7.39 -4.71 -0.67
N GLY A 384 -6.30 -3.99 -0.50
CA GLY A 384 -5.82 -3.03 -1.49
C GLY A 384 -6.56 -1.69 -1.43
N SER A 385 -6.15 -0.74 -2.26
CA SER A 385 -6.80 0.55 -2.41
C SER A 385 -7.07 0.89 -3.88
N CYS A 386 -7.80 1.96 -4.12
CA CYS A 386 -8.01 2.52 -5.47
C CYS A 386 -6.69 2.84 -6.18
N ALA A 387 -5.63 3.14 -5.43
CA ALA A 387 -4.29 3.45 -5.93
C ALA A 387 -3.41 2.22 -6.14
N SER A 388 -3.81 1.04 -5.68
CA SER A 388 -3.06 -0.19 -5.91
C SER A 388 -3.07 -0.56 -7.40
N PRO A 389 -1.91 -0.92 -7.98
CA PRO A 389 -1.84 -1.31 -9.39
C PRO A 389 -2.71 -2.54 -9.71
N PRO A 390 -3.30 -2.61 -10.91
CA PRO A 390 -4.08 -3.77 -11.33
C PRO A 390 -3.29 -5.08 -11.25
N GLY A 391 -3.92 -6.12 -10.68
CA GLY A 391 -3.30 -7.44 -10.55
C GLY A 391 -2.25 -7.57 -9.43
N HIS A 392 -1.95 -6.49 -8.70
CA HIS A 392 -0.99 -6.51 -7.60
C HIS A 392 -1.57 -7.11 -6.32
N VAL A 393 -2.85 -6.80 -6.02
CA VAL A 393 -3.51 -7.24 -4.79
C VAL A 393 -4.14 -8.62 -4.97
N ARG A 394 -4.11 -9.42 -3.90
CA ARG A 394 -4.70 -10.76 -3.79
C ARG A 394 -5.30 -10.96 -2.38
N PRO A 395 -6.19 -11.92 -2.16
CA PRO A 395 -6.83 -12.12 -0.87
C PRO A 395 -5.87 -12.34 0.31
N SER A 396 -4.72 -13.00 0.07
CA SER A 396 -3.69 -13.25 1.09
C SER A 396 -2.76 -12.08 1.35
N TYR A 397 -2.78 -11.01 0.53
CA TYR A 397 -1.87 -9.88 0.68
C TYR A 397 -1.98 -9.23 2.06
N ARG A 398 -0.84 -9.08 2.73
CA ARG A 398 -0.72 -8.46 4.06
C ARG A 398 0.04 -7.14 3.94
N ASN A 399 -0.67 -6.03 3.89
CA ASN A 399 -0.06 -4.71 4.07
C ASN A 399 0.00 -4.37 5.56
N PHE A 400 0.88 -3.47 5.96
CA PHE A 400 1.11 -3.16 7.37
C PHE A 400 1.63 -1.74 7.56
N PHE A 401 1.13 -1.06 8.60
CA PHE A 401 1.58 0.27 9.00
C PHE A 401 1.54 0.42 10.53
N PRO A 402 2.34 1.36 11.09
CA PRO A 402 2.16 1.81 12.47
C PRO A 402 0.74 2.34 12.72
N ALA A 403 0.25 2.17 13.96
CA ALA A 403 -1.13 2.50 14.30
C ALA A 403 -1.53 3.97 14.03
N GLY A 404 -0.60 4.92 14.11
CA GLY A 404 -0.84 6.33 13.82
C GLY A 404 -0.75 6.72 12.34
N ALA A 405 -0.38 5.81 11.44
CA ALA A 405 -0.27 6.10 10.01
C ALA A 405 -1.65 6.35 9.38
N CYS A 406 -1.82 7.46 8.67
CA CYS A 406 -3.11 7.85 8.08
C CYS A 406 -3.01 8.51 6.69
N TRP A 407 -1.82 8.70 6.13
CA TRP A 407 -1.67 9.32 4.80
C TRP A 407 -1.87 8.33 3.64
N GLN A 408 -1.96 7.03 3.93
CA GLN A 408 -2.30 5.98 2.97
C GLN A 408 -3.80 6.00 2.67
N PHE A 409 -4.25 5.34 1.60
CA PHE A 409 -5.67 5.15 1.34
C PHE A 409 -6.25 4.09 2.28
N THR A 410 -6.24 4.40 3.58
CA THR A 410 -6.67 3.50 4.67
C THR A 410 -8.08 3.83 5.12
N GLY A 411 -8.91 2.82 5.26
CA GLY A 411 -10.28 2.89 5.77
C GLY A 411 -10.57 1.71 6.69
N LEU A 412 -11.84 1.38 6.86
CA LEU A 412 -12.24 0.29 7.74
C LEU A 412 -13.48 -0.44 7.24
N ARG A 413 -13.57 -1.71 7.61
CA ARG A 413 -14.77 -2.55 7.56
C ARG A 413 -15.10 -3.02 8.97
N LEU A 414 -16.37 -3.14 9.31
CA LEU A 414 -16.81 -3.56 10.63
C LEU A 414 -16.99 -5.09 10.70
N ALA A 415 -16.82 -5.61 11.91
CA ALA A 415 -17.22 -6.96 12.32
C ALA A 415 -17.96 -6.91 13.68
N ARG A 416 -18.78 -7.92 13.98
CA ARG A 416 -19.49 -8.04 15.27
C ARG A 416 -19.76 -9.49 15.64
#